data_168e8939e8cce785f6e633f19654f72d
#
_entry.id   168e8939e8cce785f6e633f19654f72d
#
_cell.length_a   1.000
_cell.length_b   1.000
_cell.length_c   1.000
_cell.angle_alpha   90.00
_cell.angle_beta   90.00
_cell.angle_gamma   90.00
#
_symmetry.space_group_name_H-M   'P 1'
#
loop_
_entity.id
_entity.type
_entity.pdbx_description
1 polymer ?
#
loop_
_entity_poly.entity_id
_entity_poly.type
_entity_poly.pdbx_seq_one_letter_code
_entity_poly.pdbx_strand_id
1 'polypeptide(L)'
;MKIRRFIVAAAGIAAFLSVSLSAQERNDVIAVYNEGAKAIQSDVAAAITAFEKVITLSDQVGESADDLKQKAVQVLPGLYYKLAATAYNEKKPAAEIISAAKLAGTMAEKYGNATYGANSQKILVNGYYRMATELFSENDYDNAMLAFDSVLTLNPDHIASIYNKALIYRNREEADLFEQTIDLFLTKLNPEQDADKAAQAKGGALEYFRSAGSKAISEDQLDKALELLGKAAKYGDDKTLFYFFADAYNKKSNFTEGAAYAQKGLDLETGDAEAKAMFYYQLAVAQAGQGNTGAACESFRNAQYGPFAEAAKAQRTNLKCE
;
A
#
# COMPACT_ATOMS: atom_id res chain seq x y z
N MET A 1 79.49 44.53 -5.54
CA MET A 1 78.75 43.76 -6.58
C MET A 1 78.76 42.25 -6.33
N LYS A 2 78.52 41.79 -5.07
CA LYS A 2 78.50 40.34 -4.70
C LYS A 2 77.22 39.84 -3.98
N ILE A 3 76.25 40.69 -3.76
CA ILE A 3 75.03 40.32 -2.97
C ILE A 3 73.84 39.86 -3.87
N ARG A 4 73.85 40.22 -5.19
CA ARG A 4 72.69 39.84 -6.09
C ARG A 4 72.69 38.37 -6.59
N ARG A 5 73.78 37.64 -6.46
CA ARG A 5 73.83 36.23 -6.99
C ARG A 5 73.33 35.17 -6.01
N PHE A 6 73.28 35.47 -4.72
CA PHE A 6 72.77 34.49 -3.70
C PHE A 6 71.26 34.45 -3.56
N ILE A 7 70.54 35.52 -3.89
CA ILE A 7 69.07 35.59 -3.78
C ILE A 7 68.38 34.75 -4.88
N VAL A 8 68.96 34.71 -6.07
CA VAL A 8 68.40 33.95 -7.21
C VAL A 8 68.54 32.43 -7.00
N ALA A 9 69.62 31.97 -6.37
CA ALA A 9 69.79 30.53 -6.10
C ALA A 9 68.87 30.01 -4.98
N ALA A 10 68.59 30.84 -3.96
CA ALA A 10 67.66 30.43 -2.88
C ALA A 10 66.17 30.38 -3.34
N ALA A 11 65.75 31.30 -4.22
CA ALA A 11 64.41 31.32 -4.79
C ALA A 11 64.19 30.12 -5.78
N GLY A 12 65.21 29.74 -6.52
CA GLY A 12 65.14 28.58 -7.42
C GLY A 12 65.04 27.23 -6.67
N ILE A 13 65.77 27.08 -5.55
CA ILE A 13 65.75 25.86 -4.75
C ILE A 13 64.41 25.73 -3.98
N ALA A 14 63.86 26.82 -3.46
CA ALA A 14 62.56 26.80 -2.80
C ALA A 14 61.40 26.50 -3.76
N ALA A 15 61.44 26.99 -5.00
CA ALA A 15 60.45 26.65 -6.03
C ALA A 15 60.55 25.17 -6.49
N PHE A 16 61.76 24.61 -6.61
CA PHE A 16 61.97 23.21 -6.97
C PHE A 16 61.54 22.26 -5.84
N LEU A 17 61.74 22.62 -4.58
CA LEU A 17 61.33 21.85 -3.44
C LEU A 17 59.79 21.85 -3.28
N SER A 18 59.12 22.96 -3.52
CA SER A 18 57.66 23.05 -3.45
C SER A 18 56.98 22.30 -4.59
N VAL A 19 57.53 22.31 -5.80
CA VAL A 19 57.03 21.52 -6.94
C VAL A 19 57.24 20.03 -6.75
N SER A 20 58.36 19.59 -6.16
CA SER A 20 58.60 18.17 -5.86
C SER A 20 57.70 17.65 -4.74
N LEU A 21 57.37 18.48 -3.72
CA LEU A 21 56.46 18.13 -2.61
C LEU A 21 55.02 17.96 -3.12
N SER A 22 54.52 18.91 -3.91
CA SER A 22 53.18 18.85 -4.49
C SER A 22 53.02 17.69 -5.51
N ALA A 23 54.07 17.33 -6.22
CA ALA A 23 54.08 16.15 -7.11
C ALA A 23 54.02 14.83 -6.31
N GLN A 24 54.68 14.74 -5.17
CA GLN A 24 54.59 13.57 -4.28
C GLN A 24 53.20 13.45 -3.67
N GLU A 25 52.63 14.53 -3.17
CA GLU A 25 51.28 14.57 -2.61
C GLU A 25 50.21 14.18 -3.64
N ARG A 26 50.32 14.62 -4.92
CA ARG A 26 49.44 14.19 -6.00
C ARG A 26 49.59 12.67 -6.27
N ASN A 27 50.80 12.11 -6.22
CA ASN A 27 51.02 10.68 -6.43
C ASN A 27 50.33 9.82 -5.36
N ASP A 28 50.24 10.32 -4.10
CA ASP A 28 49.51 9.68 -3.03
C ASP A 28 48.00 9.66 -3.32
N VAL A 29 47.43 10.74 -3.86
CA VAL A 29 46.01 10.77 -4.32
C VAL A 29 45.77 9.76 -5.44
N ILE A 30 46.70 9.68 -6.43
CA ILE A 30 46.62 8.70 -7.53
C ILE A 30 46.64 7.26 -7.02
N ALA A 31 47.47 6.97 -6.02
CA ALA A 31 47.53 5.63 -5.41
C ALA A 31 46.18 5.23 -4.81
N VAL A 32 45.59 6.10 -4.00
CA VAL A 32 44.27 5.87 -3.38
C VAL A 32 43.15 5.78 -4.43
N TYR A 33 43.18 6.61 -5.47
CA TYR A 33 42.24 6.51 -6.58
C TYR A 33 42.32 5.14 -7.29
N ASN A 34 43.54 4.64 -7.55
CA ASN A 34 43.73 3.34 -8.15
C ASN A 34 43.29 2.18 -7.27
N GLU A 35 43.45 2.29 -5.95
CA GLU A 35 42.88 1.34 -4.97
C GLU A 35 41.36 1.29 -5.09
N GLY A 36 40.70 2.47 -5.07
CA GLY A 36 39.26 2.56 -5.26
C GLY A 36 38.80 1.96 -6.58
N ALA A 37 39.47 2.30 -7.68
CA ALA A 37 39.15 1.78 -9.00
C ALA A 37 39.23 0.25 -9.12
N LYS A 38 40.23 -0.36 -8.47
CA LYS A 38 40.37 -1.84 -8.39
C LYS A 38 39.25 -2.48 -7.56
N ALA A 39 38.82 -1.80 -6.48
CA ALA A 39 37.81 -2.33 -5.56
C ALA A 39 36.37 -2.28 -6.11
N ILE A 40 36.08 -1.47 -7.15
CA ILE A 40 34.70 -1.29 -7.70
C ILE A 40 33.99 -2.62 -7.98
N GLN A 41 34.69 -3.63 -8.44
CA GLN A 41 34.09 -4.89 -8.86
C GLN A 41 34.05 -5.93 -7.71
N SER A 42 34.97 -5.88 -6.78
CA SER A 42 35.15 -6.88 -5.73
C SER A 42 34.62 -6.44 -4.36
N ASP A 43 34.75 -5.15 -4.03
CA ASP A 43 34.36 -4.58 -2.73
C ASP A 43 33.93 -3.13 -2.90
N VAL A 44 32.62 -2.94 -3.10
CA VAL A 44 32.02 -1.63 -3.31
C VAL A 44 32.20 -0.70 -2.10
N ALA A 45 32.19 -1.23 -0.89
CA ALA A 45 32.36 -0.45 0.34
C ALA A 45 33.79 0.09 0.45
N ALA A 46 34.79 -0.75 0.16
CA ALA A 46 36.18 -0.33 0.07
C ALA A 46 36.41 0.70 -1.04
N ALA A 47 35.75 0.54 -2.21
CA ALA A 47 35.82 1.51 -3.29
C ALA A 47 35.25 2.89 -2.86
N ILE A 48 34.11 2.93 -2.19
CA ILE A 48 33.51 4.16 -1.64
C ILE A 48 34.49 4.85 -0.68
N THR A 49 35.02 4.10 0.29
CA THR A 49 35.99 4.64 1.27
C THR A 49 37.23 5.24 0.60
N ALA A 50 37.75 4.55 -0.42
CA ALA A 50 38.89 5.06 -1.18
C ALA A 50 38.55 6.34 -1.95
N PHE A 51 37.43 6.41 -2.66
CA PHE A 51 37.05 7.62 -3.40
C PHE A 51 36.68 8.81 -2.49
N GLU A 52 36.09 8.57 -1.32
CA GLU A 52 35.91 9.64 -0.31
C GLU A 52 37.26 10.17 0.20
N LYS A 53 38.22 9.26 0.43
CA LYS A 53 39.58 9.63 0.78
C LYS A 53 40.29 10.41 -0.35
N VAL A 54 40.04 10.05 -1.63
CA VAL A 54 40.53 10.86 -2.79
C VAL A 54 40.05 12.29 -2.69
N ILE A 55 38.76 12.52 -2.42
CA ILE A 55 38.21 13.89 -2.28
C ILE A 55 38.93 14.64 -1.16
N THR A 56 39.06 14.02 0.03
CA THR A 56 39.68 14.64 1.19
C THR A 56 41.16 14.98 0.93
N LEU A 57 41.90 14.06 0.34
CA LEU A 57 43.32 14.31 0.00
C LEU A 57 43.48 15.35 -1.10
N SER A 58 42.60 15.34 -2.13
CA SER A 58 42.63 16.35 -3.19
C SER A 58 42.38 17.75 -2.65
N ASP A 59 41.51 17.91 -1.66
CA ASP A 59 41.27 19.19 -0.99
C ASP A 59 42.49 19.73 -0.24
N GLN A 60 43.36 18.83 0.24
CA GLN A 60 44.63 19.20 0.90
C GLN A 60 45.72 19.55 -0.10
N VAL A 61 45.77 18.84 -1.23
CA VAL A 61 46.79 19.02 -2.29
C VAL A 61 46.49 20.26 -3.15
N GLY A 62 45.20 20.59 -3.32
CA GLY A 62 44.74 21.73 -4.13
C GLY A 62 44.66 21.45 -5.64
N GLU A 63 44.72 22.50 -6.45
CA GLU A 63 44.42 22.48 -7.90
C GLU A 63 45.08 21.35 -8.69
N SER A 64 46.26 20.92 -8.30
CA SER A 64 46.98 19.86 -9.00
C SER A 64 46.28 18.47 -8.91
N ALA A 65 45.32 18.28 -7.98
CA ALA A 65 44.58 17.04 -7.82
C ALA A 65 43.06 17.17 -8.14
N ASP A 66 42.62 18.33 -8.63
CA ASP A 66 41.20 18.60 -8.90
C ASP A 66 40.58 17.63 -9.92
N ASP A 67 41.37 17.18 -10.91
CA ASP A 67 40.90 16.19 -11.89
C ASP A 67 40.55 14.83 -11.24
N LEU A 68 41.30 14.41 -10.21
CA LEU A 68 41.04 13.17 -9.46
C LEU A 68 39.83 13.33 -8.54
N LYS A 69 39.70 14.50 -7.88
CA LYS A 69 38.53 14.84 -7.09
C LYS A 69 37.24 14.79 -7.93
N GLN A 70 37.26 15.45 -9.10
CA GLN A 70 36.09 15.44 -10.01
C GLN A 70 35.72 14.02 -10.44
N LYS A 71 36.69 13.17 -10.79
CA LYS A 71 36.42 11.75 -11.12
C LYS A 71 35.84 10.98 -9.96
N ALA A 72 36.33 11.18 -8.72
CA ALA A 72 35.79 10.54 -7.52
C ALA A 72 34.35 10.97 -7.26
N VAL A 73 34.05 12.28 -7.36
CA VAL A 73 32.71 12.86 -7.23
C VAL A 73 31.73 12.27 -8.26
N GLN A 74 32.17 12.04 -9.50
CA GLN A 74 31.33 11.45 -10.56
C GLN A 74 31.01 9.97 -10.31
N VAL A 75 31.93 9.21 -9.71
CA VAL A 75 31.79 7.76 -9.49
C VAL A 75 30.98 7.43 -8.24
N LEU A 76 31.15 8.18 -7.16
CA LEU A 76 30.57 7.90 -5.85
C LEU A 76 29.05 7.68 -5.85
N PRO A 77 28.20 8.50 -6.50
CA PRO A 77 26.75 8.26 -6.51
C PRO A 77 26.37 6.87 -7.04
N GLY A 78 27.07 6.43 -8.09
CA GLY A 78 26.87 5.09 -8.67
C GLY A 78 27.25 3.96 -7.74
N LEU A 79 28.29 4.13 -6.93
CA LEU A 79 28.72 3.12 -5.95
C LEU A 79 27.76 3.02 -4.78
N TYR A 80 27.27 4.14 -4.24
CA TYR A 80 26.24 4.14 -3.20
C TYR A 80 24.94 3.52 -3.69
N TYR A 81 24.53 3.87 -4.94
CA TYR A 81 23.38 3.22 -5.56
C TYR A 81 23.60 1.70 -5.73
N LYS A 82 24.80 1.27 -6.12
CA LYS A 82 25.13 -0.15 -6.25
C LYS A 82 25.00 -0.90 -4.92
N LEU A 83 25.39 -0.30 -3.80
CA LEU A 83 25.14 -0.89 -2.47
C LEU A 83 23.65 -1.08 -2.19
N ALA A 84 22.83 -0.05 -2.42
CA ALA A 84 21.40 -0.12 -2.23
C ALA A 84 20.74 -1.17 -3.15
N ALA A 85 21.13 -1.20 -4.41
CA ALA A 85 20.64 -2.17 -5.39
C ALA A 85 21.03 -3.61 -5.02
N THR A 86 22.26 -3.81 -4.52
CA THR A 86 22.72 -5.11 -4.04
C THR A 86 21.89 -5.57 -2.83
N ALA A 87 21.69 -4.71 -1.83
CA ALA A 87 20.86 -5.02 -0.67
C ALA A 87 19.42 -5.42 -1.08
N TYR A 88 18.84 -4.71 -2.04
CA TYR A 88 17.51 -5.02 -2.57
C TYR A 88 17.48 -6.36 -3.32
N ASN A 89 18.42 -6.60 -4.24
CA ASN A 89 18.47 -7.81 -5.07
C ASN A 89 18.79 -9.07 -4.26
N GLU A 90 19.62 -8.96 -3.24
CA GLU A 90 19.94 -10.04 -2.30
C GLU A 90 18.83 -10.25 -1.25
N LYS A 91 17.76 -9.49 -1.32
CA LYS A 91 16.62 -9.56 -0.41
C LYS A 91 17.04 -9.42 1.08
N LYS A 92 17.99 -8.53 1.36
CA LYS A 92 18.39 -8.18 2.72
C LYS A 92 17.16 -7.74 3.56
N PRO A 93 17.24 -7.72 4.89
CA PRO A 93 16.17 -7.20 5.74
C PRO A 93 15.70 -5.81 5.28
N ALA A 94 14.40 -5.54 5.37
CA ALA A 94 13.82 -4.30 4.85
C ALA A 94 14.50 -3.04 5.43
N ALA A 95 14.86 -3.05 6.72
CA ALA A 95 15.57 -1.94 7.37
C ALA A 95 16.95 -1.65 6.74
N GLU A 96 17.67 -2.70 6.32
CA GLU A 96 18.99 -2.57 5.66
C GLU A 96 18.82 -1.98 4.26
N ILE A 97 17.83 -2.45 3.48
CA ILE A 97 17.49 -1.90 2.16
C ILE A 97 17.14 -0.41 2.27
N ILE A 98 16.28 -0.05 3.23
CA ILE A 98 15.86 1.33 3.47
C ILE A 98 17.06 2.22 3.83
N SER A 99 17.93 1.75 4.72
CA SER A 99 19.12 2.48 5.14
C SER A 99 20.07 2.74 3.97
N ALA A 100 20.37 1.70 3.18
CA ALA A 100 21.23 1.82 2.01
C ALA A 100 20.64 2.72 0.93
N ALA A 101 19.32 2.63 0.68
CA ALA A 101 18.64 3.47 -0.30
C ALA A 101 18.58 4.96 0.12
N LYS A 102 18.35 5.24 1.40
CA LYS A 102 18.42 6.61 1.94
C LYS A 102 19.81 7.21 1.76
N LEU A 103 20.85 6.46 2.13
CA LEU A 103 22.24 6.90 1.98
C LEU A 103 22.56 7.17 0.51
N ALA A 104 22.17 6.27 -0.40
CA ALA A 104 22.38 6.43 -1.83
C ALA A 104 21.66 7.68 -2.38
N GLY A 105 20.44 7.96 -1.94
CA GLY A 105 19.69 9.17 -2.30
C GLY A 105 20.38 10.45 -1.81
N THR A 106 20.80 10.49 -0.55
CA THR A 106 21.54 11.62 0.04
C THR A 106 22.86 11.89 -0.69
N MET A 107 23.59 10.83 -1.06
CA MET A 107 24.86 10.98 -1.76
C MET A 107 24.66 11.36 -3.23
N ALA A 108 23.59 10.89 -3.85
CA ALA A 108 23.21 11.35 -5.18
C ALA A 108 22.87 12.85 -5.21
N GLU A 109 22.17 13.35 -4.21
CA GLU A 109 21.90 14.78 -4.05
C GLU A 109 23.18 15.57 -3.78
N LYS A 110 24.00 15.13 -2.82
CA LYS A 110 25.28 15.77 -2.46
C LYS A 110 26.21 15.96 -3.67
N TYR A 111 26.24 14.98 -4.55
CA TYR A 111 27.12 15.00 -5.74
C TYR A 111 26.38 15.38 -7.04
N GLY A 112 25.14 15.85 -6.95
CA GLY A 112 24.37 16.42 -8.07
C GLY A 112 23.95 15.37 -9.12
N ASN A 113 23.70 14.10 -8.75
CA ASN A 113 23.31 13.06 -9.67
C ASN A 113 21.83 12.67 -9.56
N ALA A 114 20.98 13.40 -10.30
CA ALA A 114 19.52 13.19 -10.27
C ALA A 114 19.08 11.77 -10.67
N THR A 115 19.80 11.12 -11.59
CA THR A 115 19.46 9.76 -12.06
C THR A 115 19.59 8.74 -10.93
N TYR A 116 20.72 8.73 -10.20
CA TYR A 116 20.89 7.84 -9.07
C TYR A 116 19.99 8.22 -7.90
N GLY A 117 19.67 9.51 -7.73
CA GLY A 117 18.68 9.98 -6.76
C GLY A 117 17.32 9.35 -7.01
N ALA A 118 16.78 9.46 -8.23
CA ALA A 118 15.50 8.89 -8.62
C ALA A 118 15.48 7.34 -8.51
N ASN A 119 16.57 6.68 -8.92
CA ASN A 119 16.67 5.22 -8.79
C ASN A 119 16.75 4.75 -7.34
N SER A 120 17.46 5.47 -6.47
CA SER A 120 17.52 5.20 -5.03
C SER A 120 16.16 5.37 -4.36
N GLN A 121 15.38 6.38 -4.79
CA GLN A 121 14.00 6.57 -4.32
C GLN A 121 13.10 5.37 -4.65
N LYS A 122 13.24 4.76 -5.84
CA LYS A 122 12.50 3.54 -6.20
C LYS A 122 12.84 2.37 -5.28
N ILE A 123 14.12 2.19 -4.95
CA ILE A 123 14.54 1.16 -3.98
C ILE A 123 13.98 1.47 -2.59
N LEU A 124 13.98 2.72 -2.18
CA LEU A 124 13.44 3.15 -0.90
C LEU A 124 11.93 2.87 -0.77
N VAL A 125 11.16 3.17 -1.81
CA VAL A 125 9.72 2.82 -1.91
C VAL A 125 9.51 1.32 -1.72
N ASN A 126 10.28 0.50 -2.46
CA ASN A 126 10.18 -0.95 -2.37
C ASN A 126 10.60 -1.49 -1.00
N GLY A 127 11.62 -0.89 -0.38
CA GLY A 127 12.07 -1.23 0.99
C GLY A 127 10.98 -0.98 2.03
N TYR A 128 10.34 0.20 1.98
CA TYR A 128 9.23 0.51 2.88
C TYR A 128 8.00 -0.37 2.60
N TYR A 129 7.68 -0.63 1.33
CA TYR A 129 6.57 -1.51 0.98
C TYR A 129 6.78 -2.93 1.51
N ARG A 130 8.00 -3.46 1.38
CA ARG A 130 8.36 -4.74 1.95
C ARG A 130 8.23 -4.76 3.47
N MET A 131 8.76 -3.76 4.17
CA MET A 131 8.60 -3.61 5.63
C MET A 131 7.10 -3.60 6.02
N ALA A 132 6.29 -2.83 5.30
CA ALA A 132 4.87 -2.72 5.55
C ALA A 132 4.14 -4.05 5.39
N THR A 133 4.48 -4.83 4.34
CA THR A 133 3.85 -6.14 4.09
C THR A 133 4.32 -7.22 5.07
N GLU A 134 5.56 -7.19 5.51
CA GLU A 134 6.08 -8.06 6.58
C GLU A 134 5.30 -7.80 7.89
N LEU A 135 5.22 -6.54 8.33
CA LEU A 135 4.47 -6.13 9.52
C LEU A 135 2.97 -6.45 9.42
N PHE A 136 2.38 -6.24 8.24
CA PHE A 136 0.99 -6.61 7.98
C PHE A 136 0.75 -8.12 8.18
N SER A 137 1.66 -8.96 7.69
CA SER A 137 1.55 -10.41 7.84
C SER A 137 1.71 -10.90 9.28
N GLU A 138 2.41 -10.11 10.11
CA GLU A 138 2.58 -10.33 11.55
C GLU A 138 1.40 -9.76 12.37
N ASN A 139 0.42 -9.13 11.73
CA ASN A 139 -0.70 -8.39 12.32
C ASN A 139 -0.26 -7.16 13.15
N ASP A 140 0.95 -6.67 12.95
CA ASP A 140 1.41 -5.40 13.51
C ASP A 140 0.90 -4.25 12.64
N TYR A 141 -0.43 -4.03 12.72
CA TYR A 141 -1.12 -3.06 11.86
C TYR A 141 -0.69 -1.62 12.11
N ASP A 142 -0.25 -1.27 13.32
CA ASP A 142 0.18 0.09 13.63
C ASP A 142 1.48 0.44 12.90
N ASN A 143 2.47 -0.41 13.00
CA ASN A 143 3.74 -0.21 12.31
C ASN A 143 3.62 -0.43 10.79
N ALA A 144 2.76 -1.37 10.35
CA ALA A 144 2.46 -1.56 8.93
C ALA A 144 1.87 -0.27 8.32
N MET A 145 0.93 0.38 9.02
CA MET A 145 0.32 1.63 8.59
C MET A 145 1.36 2.74 8.40
N LEU A 146 2.27 2.94 9.37
CA LEU A 146 3.36 3.92 9.29
C LEU A 146 4.30 3.64 8.10
N ALA A 147 4.58 2.37 7.84
CA ALA A 147 5.43 1.99 6.72
C ALA A 147 4.72 2.20 5.36
N PHE A 148 3.41 1.89 5.24
CA PHE A 148 2.61 2.23 4.05
C PHE A 148 2.51 3.75 3.86
N ASP A 149 2.38 4.55 4.92
CA ASP A 149 2.40 6.01 4.83
C ASP A 149 3.75 6.53 4.31
N SER A 150 4.85 5.90 4.70
CA SER A 150 6.17 6.20 4.16
C SER A 150 6.24 5.92 2.65
N VAL A 151 5.64 4.81 2.18
CA VAL A 151 5.51 4.51 0.74
C VAL A 151 4.71 5.59 0.04
N LEU A 152 3.54 5.96 0.57
CA LEU A 152 2.63 6.92 -0.06
C LEU A 152 3.15 8.35 -0.02
N THR A 153 4.00 8.70 0.95
CA THR A 153 4.73 9.99 0.96
C THR A 153 5.71 10.08 -0.21
N LEU A 154 6.38 8.97 -0.56
CA LEU A 154 7.36 8.92 -1.65
C LEU A 154 6.70 8.68 -3.01
N ASN A 155 5.61 7.94 -3.04
CA ASN A 155 4.83 7.61 -4.23
C ASN A 155 3.32 7.60 -3.88
N PRO A 156 2.63 8.74 -4.01
CA PRO A 156 1.19 8.85 -3.69
C PRO A 156 0.27 7.94 -4.50
N ASP A 157 0.75 7.45 -5.65
CA ASP A 157 0.00 6.58 -6.56
C ASP A 157 0.35 5.10 -6.40
N HIS A 158 0.97 4.69 -5.27
CA HIS A 158 1.30 3.30 -5.01
C HIS A 158 0.05 2.49 -4.65
N ILE A 159 -0.64 1.98 -5.66
CA ILE A 159 -1.97 1.31 -5.58
C ILE A 159 -1.98 0.20 -4.51
N ALA A 160 -0.93 -0.64 -4.49
CA ALA A 160 -0.86 -1.75 -3.55
C ALA A 160 -0.82 -1.29 -2.08
N SER A 161 -0.17 -0.15 -1.77
CA SER A 161 -0.16 0.42 -0.42
C SER A 161 -1.53 0.96 -0.03
N ILE A 162 -2.24 1.62 -0.95
CA ILE A 162 -3.61 2.10 -0.70
C ILE A 162 -4.52 0.91 -0.37
N TYR A 163 -4.46 -0.16 -1.18
CA TYR A 163 -5.26 -1.36 -0.96
C TYR A 163 -4.95 -2.03 0.38
N ASN A 164 -3.68 -2.22 0.71
CA ASN A 164 -3.29 -2.84 1.98
C ASN A 164 -3.72 -2.00 3.20
N LYS A 165 -3.68 -0.66 3.11
CA LYS A 165 -4.24 0.22 4.14
C LYS A 165 -5.75 0.01 4.30
N ALA A 166 -6.49 -0.14 3.19
CA ALA A 166 -7.92 -0.48 3.26
C ALA A 166 -8.14 -1.82 3.98
N LEU A 167 -7.32 -2.83 3.71
CA LEU A 167 -7.40 -4.12 4.41
C LEU A 167 -7.11 -4.00 5.92
N ILE A 168 -6.18 -3.11 6.33
CA ILE A 168 -5.96 -2.83 7.75
C ILE A 168 -7.21 -2.23 8.38
N TYR A 169 -7.83 -1.22 7.77
CA TYR A 169 -9.07 -0.62 8.28
C TYR A 169 -10.20 -1.64 8.37
N ARG A 170 -10.33 -2.53 7.37
CA ARG A 170 -11.28 -3.63 7.40
C ARG A 170 -11.04 -4.56 8.60
N ASN A 171 -9.78 -4.95 8.85
CA ASN A 171 -9.44 -5.85 9.95
C ASN A 171 -9.62 -5.20 11.33
N ARG A 172 -9.58 -3.87 11.42
CA ARG A 172 -9.87 -3.09 12.62
C ARG A 172 -11.36 -2.77 12.79
N GLU A 173 -12.22 -3.20 11.89
CA GLU A 173 -13.65 -2.86 11.85
C GLU A 173 -13.91 -1.34 11.75
N GLU A 174 -12.96 -0.57 11.18
CA GLU A 174 -13.05 0.87 10.96
C GLU A 174 -13.77 1.15 9.62
N ALA A 175 -15.08 0.95 9.61
CA ALA A 175 -15.91 0.89 8.41
C ALA A 175 -15.82 2.12 7.49
N ASP A 176 -15.80 3.34 8.06
CA ASP A 176 -15.75 4.58 7.29
C ASP A 176 -14.37 4.79 6.63
N LEU A 177 -13.29 4.47 7.35
CA LEU A 177 -11.93 4.56 6.81
C LEU A 177 -11.69 3.47 5.76
N PHE A 178 -12.26 2.29 5.95
CA PHE A 178 -12.25 1.24 4.93
C PHE A 178 -12.95 1.71 3.66
N GLU A 179 -14.19 2.27 3.77
CA GLU A 179 -14.93 2.79 2.63
C GLU A 179 -14.13 3.86 1.87
N GLN A 180 -13.65 4.89 2.56
CA GLN A 180 -12.88 5.98 1.96
C GLN A 180 -11.62 5.47 1.24
N THR A 181 -10.92 4.51 1.86
CA THR A 181 -9.67 4.03 1.30
C THR A 181 -9.87 3.09 0.12
N ILE A 182 -10.94 2.25 0.15
CA ILE A 182 -11.26 1.37 -0.98
C ILE A 182 -11.81 2.19 -2.17
N ASP A 183 -12.57 3.25 -1.92
CA ASP A 183 -13.00 4.17 -2.97
C ASP A 183 -11.80 4.87 -3.61
N LEU A 184 -10.85 5.36 -2.80
CA LEU A 184 -9.60 5.92 -3.33
C LEU A 184 -8.84 4.89 -4.18
N PHE A 185 -8.69 3.65 -3.71
CA PHE A 185 -8.07 2.59 -4.48
C PHE A 185 -8.74 2.40 -5.84
N LEU A 186 -10.07 2.32 -5.87
CA LEU A 186 -10.83 2.13 -7.11
C LEU A 186 -10.66 3.30 -8.10
N THR A 187 -10.53 4.55 -7.60
CA THR A 187 -10.29 5.73 -8.45
C THR A 187 -8.89 5.76 -9.07
N LYS A 188 -7.92 5.07 -8.46
CA LYS A 188 -6.54 4.99 -8.96
C LYS A 188 -6.31 3.87 -9.96
N LEU A 189 -7.24 2.95 -10.10
CA LEU A 189 -7.15 1.85 -11.07
C LEU A 189 -7.35 2.33 -12.49
N ASN A 190 -6.64 1.71 -13.43
CA ASN A 190 -6.93 1.85 -14.84
C ASN A 190 -8.12 0.91 -15.20
N PRO A 191 -9.27 1.45 -15.68
CA PRO A 191 -10.47 0.65 -15.92
C PRO A 191 -10.26 -0.51 -16.91
N GLU A 192 -9.38 -0.35 -17.90
CA GLU A 192 -9.14 -1.36 -18.93
C GLU A 192 -8.16 -2.46 -18.47
N GLN A 193 -7.14 -2.07 -17.67
CA GLN A 193 -6.06 -2.98 -17.28
C GLN A 193 -6.30 -3.64 -15.92
N ASP A 194 -7.06 -3.00 -15.05
CA ASP A 194 -7.25 -3.43 -13.65
C ASP A 194 -8.69 -3.88 -13.35
N ALA A 195 -9.47 -4.26 -14.37
CA ALA A 195 -10.88 -4.68 -14.21
C ALA A 195 -11.04 -5.79 -13.15
N ASP A 196 -10.16 -6.79 -13.15
CA ASP A 196 -10.21 -7.90 -12.18
C ASP A 196 -9.90 -7.42 -10.75
N LYS A 197 -8.93 -6.51 -10.58
CA LYS A 197 -8.63 -5.92 -9.28
C LYS A 197 -9.80 -5.08 -8.76
N ALA A 198 -10.43 -4.32 -9.66
CA ALA A 198 -11.61 -3.55 -9.32
C ALA A 198 -12.77 -4.45 -8.90
N ALA A 199 -13.04 -5.53 -9.63
CA ALA A 199 -14.07 -6.50 -9.30
C ALA A 199 -13.80 -7.18 -7.95
N GLN A 200 -12.58 -7.63 -7.71
CA GLN A 200 -12.16 -8.23 -6.44
C GLN A 200 -12.34 -7.25 -5.26
N ALA A 201 -11.91 -6.01 -5.41
CA ALA A 201 -12.01 -4.99 -4.36
C ALA A 201 -13.48 -4.66 -4.05
N LYS A 202 -14.31 -4.47 -5.09
CA LYS A 202 -15.76 -4.25 -4.94
C LYS A 202 -16.44 -5.44 -4.28
N GLY A 203 -16.15 -6.67 -4.70
CA GLY A 203 -16.70 -7.89 -4.10
C GLY A 203 -16.34 -8.01 -2.62
N GLY A 204 -15.08 -7.74 -2.26
CA GLY A 204 -14.63 -7.73 -0.86
C GLY A 204 -15.28 -6.64 -0.01
N ALA A 205 -15.54 -5.46 -0.57
CA ALA A 205 -16.23 -4.36 0.10
C ALA A 205 -17.73 -4.69 0.30
N LEU A 206 -18.39 -5.19 -0.74
CA LEU A 206 -19.78 -5.67 -0.66
C LEU A 206 -19.94 -6.70 0.47
N GLU A 207 -19.07 -7.72 0.49
CA GLU A 207 -19.13 -8.78 1.51
C GLU A 207 -18.90 -8.24 2.93
N TYR A 208 -17.90 -7.37 3.11
CA TYR A 208 -17.61 -6.77 4.42
C TYR A 208 -18.81 -5.98 4.95
N PHE A 209 -19.33 -5.04 4.18
CA PHE A 209 -20.44 -4.18 4.62
C PHE A 209 -21.74 -4.96 4.79
N ARG A 210 -22.02 -5.94 3.94
CA ARG A 210 -23.16 -6.84 4.06
C ARG A 210 -23.10 -7.66 5.35
N SER A 211 -21.92 -8.22 5.66
CA SER A 211 -21.69 -8.97 6.91
C SER A 211 -21.85 -8.09 8.15
N ALA A 212 -21.26 -6.89 8.11
CA ALA A 212 -21.41 -5.92 9.20
C ALA A 212 -22.86 -5.47 9.39
N GLY A 213 -23.61 -5.29 8.30
CA GLY A 213 -25.05 -4.99 8.33
C GLY A 213 -25.87 -6.12 8.92
N SER A 214 -25.57 -7.37 8.55
CA SER A 214 -26.21 -8.56 9.14
C SER A 214 -25.95 -8.66 10.65
N LYS A 215 -24.71 -8.41 11.09
CA LYS A 215 -24.35 -8.35 12.53
C LYS A 215 -25.17 -7.28 13.24
N ALA A 216 -25.28 -6.09 12.69
CA ALA A 216 -26.05 -5.00 13.26
C ALA A 216 -27.57 -5.34 13.36
N ILE A 217 -28.15 -6.11 12.40
CA ILE A 217 -29.51 -6.61 12.49
C ILE A 217 -29.66 -7.55 13.70
N SER A 218 -28.69 -8.44 13.92
CA SER A 218 -28.74 -9.39 15.05
C SER A 218 -28.62 -8.72 16.41
N GLU A 219 -27.99 -7.53 16.45
CA GLU A 219 -27.83 -6.68 17.62
C GLU A 219 -28.98 -5.66 17.78
N ASP A 220 -30.04 -5.75 16.97
CA ASP A 220 -31.17 -4.83 16.90
C ASP A 220 -30.81 -3.36 16.61
N GLN A 221 -29.65 -3.13 15.99
CA GLN A 221 -29.16 -1.82 15.57
C GLN A 221 -29.62 -1.50 14.14
N LEU A 222 -30.92 -1.43 13.93
CA LEU A 222 -31.53 -1.46 12.59
C LEU A 222 -31.15 -0.25 11.71
N ASP A 223 -30.97 0.95 12.28
CA ASP A 223 -30.52 2.12 11.52
C ASP A 223 -29.10 1.95 11.02
N LYS A 224 -28.19 1.49 11.88
CA LYS A 224 -26.82 1.17 11.52
C LYS A 224 -26.75 0.03 10.49
N ALA A 225 -27.61 -0.96 10.64
CA ALA A 225 -27.70 -2.06 9.67
C ALA A 225 -28.03 -1.54 8.28
N LEU A 226 -29.07 -0.69 8.15
CA LEU A 226 -29.45 -0.10 6.87
C LEU A 226 -28.36 0.82 6.28
N GLU A 227 -27.64 1.56 7.11
CA GLU A 227 -26.48 2.33 6.68
C GLU A 227 -25.39 1.44 6.08
N LEU A 228 -25.00 0.37 6.81
CA LEU A 228 -23.96 -0.56 6.35
C LEU A 228 -24.38 -1.33 5.09
N LEU A 229 -25.63 -1.78 5.00
CA LEU A 229 -26.18 -2.41 3.81
C LEU A 229 -26.21 -1.42 2.64
N GLY A 230 -26.49 -0.13 2.89
CA GLY A 230 -26.41 0.94 1.88
C GLY A 230 -24.97 1.12 1.36
N LYS A 231 -23.96 1.05 2.25
CA LYS A 231 -22.54 1.04 1.83
C LYS A 231 -22.22 -0.20 0.99
N ALA A 232 -22.75 -1.38 1.35
CA ALA A 232 -22.58 -2.59 0.55
C ALA A 232 -23.11 -2.41 -0.88
N ALA A 233 -24.30 -1.83 -1.04
CA ALA A 233 -24.95 -1.61 -2.32
C ALA A 233 -24.18 -0.67 -3.28
N LYS A 234 -23.26 0.16 -2.79
CA LYS A 234 -22.35 0.96 -3.64
C LYS A 234 -21.42 0.09 -4.49
N TYR A 235 -21.07 -1.09 -3.98
CA TYR A 235 -20.08 -1.97 -4.61
C TYR A 235 -20.68 -3.08 -5.45
N GLY A 236 -21.97 -3.31 -5.33
CA GLY A 236 -22.72 -4.28 -6.13
C GLY A 236 -23.98 -4.75 -5.42
N ASP A 237 -24.77 -5.51 -6.17
CA ASP A 237 -26.01 -6.09 -5.69
C ASP A 237 -25.88 -7.63 -5.71
N ASP A 238 -26.40 -8.26 -4.66
CA ASP A 238 -26.63 -9.70 -4.65
C ASP A 238 -27.90 -10.07 -3.87
N LYS A 239 -28.39 -11.28 -4.10
CA LYS A 239 -29.62 -11.76 -3.45
C LYS A 239 -29.54 -11.75 -1.93
N THR A 240 -28.36 -12.02 -1.35
CA THR A 240 -28.15 -12.04 0.11
C THR A 240 -28.23 -10.64 0.71
N LEU A 241 -27.69 -9.64 -0.01
CA LEU A 241 -27.84 -8.24 0.37
C LEU A 241 -29.30 -7.83 0.41
N PHE A 242 -30.09 -8.21 -0.59
CA PHE A 242 -31.54 -7.90 -0.64
C PHE A 242 -32.33 -8.61 0.46
N TYR A 243 -31.93 -9.84 0.84
CA TYR A 243 -32.51 -10.51 2.00
C TYR A 243 -32.29 -9.70 3.30
N PHE A 244 -31.08 -9.23 3.54
CA PHE A 244 -30.81 -8.44 4.75
C PHE A 244 -31.50 -7.08 4.74
N PHE A 245 -31.63 -6.41 3.60
CA PHE A 245 -32.45 -5.22 3.51
C PHE A 245 -33.92 -5.53 3.85
N ALA A 246 -34.48 -6.61 3.31
CA ALA A 246 -35.85 -7.00 3.59
C ALA A 246 -36.06 -7.27 5.09
N ASP A 247 -35.14 -8.01 5.72
CA ASP A 247 -35.20 -8.31 7.17
C ASP A 247 -35.12 -7.03 8.01
N ALA A 248 -34.16 -6.14 7.72
CA ALA A 248 -33.99 -4.88 8.45
C ALA A 248 -35.22 -3.97 8.32
N TYR A 249 -35.77 -3.80 7.11
CA TYR A 249 -36.95 -2.99 6.90
C TYR A 249 -38.20 -3.60 7.55
N ASN A 250 -38.39 -4.91 7.49
CA ASN A 250 -39.50 -5.59 8.15
C ASN A 250 -39.44 -5.41 9.68
N LYS A 251 -38.27 -5.55 10.28
CA LYS A 251 -38.05 -5.31 11.71
C LYS A 251 -38.33 -3.86 12.11
N LYS A 252 -38.04 -2.91 11.23
CA LYS A 252 -38.41 -1.50 11.41
C LYS A 252 -39.88 -1.19 11.09
N SER A 253 -40.68 -2.19 10.77
CA SER A 253 -42.07 -2.04 10.35
C SER A 253 -42.26 -1.20 9.08
N ASN A 254 -41.18 -1.05 8.26
CA ASN A 254 -41.27 -0.47 6.93
C ASN A 254 -41.55 -1.59 5.92
N PHE A 255 -42.78 -2.09 5.95
CA PHE A 255 -43.17 -3.26 5.19
C PHE A 255 -43.22 -3.04 3.67
N THR A 256 -43.31 -1.80 3.22
CA THR A 256 -43.27 -1.47 1.79
C THR A 256 -41.87 -1.76 1.20
N GLU A 257 -40.83 -1.23 1.86
CA GLU A 257 -39.45 -1.51 1.46
C GLU A 257 -39.08 -2.97 1.70
N GLY A 258 -39.52 -3.56 2.83
CA GLY A 258 -39.31 -4.97 3.13
C GLY A 258 -39.82 -5.90 2.00
N ALA A 259 -41.05 -5.65 1.51
CA ALA A 259 -41.62 -6.41 0.40
C ALA A 259 -40.82 -6.18 -0.90
N ALA A 260 -40.45 -4.93 -1.20
CA ALA A 260 -39.71 -4.59 -2.42
C ALA A 260 -38.34 -5.29 -2.47
N TYR A 261 -37.60 -5.29 -1.37
CA TYR A 261 -36.28 -5.97 -1.33
C TYR A 261 -36.43 -7.50 -1.31
N ALA A 262 -37.45 -8.07 -0.64
CA ALA A 262 -37.72 -9.49 -0.71
C ALA A 262 -38.03 -9.93 -2.17
N GLN A 263 -38.77 -9.14 -2.91
CA GLN A 263 -39.06 -9.40 -4.33
C GLN A 263 -37.79 -9.32 -5.18
N LYS A 264 -36.94 -8.30 -5.01
CA LYS A 264 -35.65 -8.21 -5.70
C LYS A 264 -34.79 -9.45 -5.44
N GLY A 265 -34.78 -9.97 -4.23
CA GLY A 265 -34.08 -11.20 -3.89
C GLY A 265 -34.64 -12.41 -4.61
N LEU A 266 -35.97 -12.54 -4.69
CA LEU A 266 -36.66 -13.59 -5.45
C LEU A 266 -36.33 -13.53 -6.95
N ASP A 267 -36.29 -12.34 -7.53
CA ASP A 267 -36.00 -12.13 -8.96
C ASP A 267 -34.58 -12.58 -9.32
N LEU A 268 -33.63 -12.50 -8.40
CA LEU A 268 -32.26 -12.97 -8.58
C LEU A 268 -32.05 -14.45 -8.19
N GLU A 269 -32.99 -15.05 -7.43
CA GLU A 269 -32.85 -16.42 -6.99
C GLU A 269 -33.36 -17.41 -8.04
N THR A 270 -32.43 -18.12 -8.66
CA THR A 270 -32.72 -19.13 -9.72
C THR A 270 -32.78 -20.57 -9.18
N GLY A 271 -32.51 -20.81 -7.90
CA GLY A 271 -32.50 -22.10 -7.27
C GLY A 271 -33.90 -22.67 -7.04
N ASP A 272 -33.95 -23.77 -6.31
CA ASP A 272 -35.17 -24.52 -5.98
C ASP A 272 -36.04 -23.78 -4.92
N ALA A 273 -37.10 -24.47 -4.47
CA ALA A 273 -38.01 -23.92 -3.46
C ALA A 273 -37.34 -23.64 -2.13
N GLU A 274 -36.35 -24.41 -1.73
CA GLU A 274 -35.61 -24.22 -0.50
C GLU A 274 -34.73 -22.93 -0.57
N ALA A 275 -34.06 -22.73 -1.69
CA ALA A 275 -33.27 -21.50 -1.93
C ALA A 275 -34.15 -20.24 -1.92
N LYS A 276 -35.39 -20.33 -2.40
CA LYS A 276 -36.37 -19.24 -2.42
C LYS A 276 -37.06 -18.97 -1.10
N ALA A 277 -37.04 -19.93 -0.18
CA ALA A 277 -37.84 -19.89 1.06
C ALA A 277 -37.53 -18.66 1.92
N MET A 278 -36.25 -18.25 2.02
CA MET A 278 -35.85 -17.09 2.80
C MET A 278 -36.49 -15.80 2.31
N PHE A 279 -36.59 -15.62 1.01
CA PHE A 279 -37.20 -14.43 0.40
C PHE A 279 -38.71 -14.44 0.52
N TYR A 280 -39.34 -15.61 0.29
CA TYR A 280 -40.79 -15.76 0.52
C TYR A 280 -41.16 -15.52 1.98
N TYR A 281 -40.33 -15.90 2.95
CA TYR A 281 -40.55 -15.61 4.34
C TYR A 281 -40.57 -14.10 4.61
N GLN A 282 -39.58 -13.37 4.12
CA GLN A 282 -39.50 -11.91 4.30
C GLN A 282 -40.65 -11.19 3.57
N LEU A 283 -41.01 -11.64 2.36
CA LEU A 283 -42.16 -11.11 1.62
C LEU A 283 -43.48 -11.32 2.40
N ALA A 284 -43.66 -12.51 2.97
CA ALA A 284 -44.84 -12.83 3.77
C ALA A 284 -44.94 -11.99 5.02
N VAL A 285 -43.81 -11.77 5.74
CA VAL A 285 -43.75 -10.88 6.91
C VAL A 285 -44.17 -9.45 6.51
N ALA A 286 -43.66 -8.92 5.42
CA ALA A 286 -44.02 -7.62 4.91
C ALA A 286 -45.52 -7.52 4.54
N GLN A 287 -46.05 -8.50 3.81
CA GLN A 287 -47.44 -8.55 3.40
C GLN A 287 -48.41 -8.65 4.62
N ALA A 288 -48.02 -9.45 5.62
CA ALA A 288 -48.79 -9.53 6.89
C ALA A 288 -48.80 -8.17 7.61
N GLY A 289 -47.65 -7.50 7.70
CA GLY A 289 -47.55 -6.18 8.29
C GLY A 289 -48.32 -5.07 7.57
N GLN A 290 -48.53 -5.23 6.26
CA GLN A 290 -49.39 -4.37 5.42
C GLN A 290 -50.89 -4.72 5.58
N GLY A 291 -51.24 -5.75 6.33
CA GLY A 291 -52.61 -6.24 6.45
C GLY A 291 -53.10 -7.10 5.27
N ASN A 292 -52.22 -7.48 4.37
CA ASN A 292 -52.56 -8.30 3.21
C ASN A 292 -52.46 -9.80 3.53
N THR A 293 -53.37 -10.25 4.38
CA THR A 293 -53.35 -11.62 4.96
C THR A 293 -53.38 -12.72 3.89
N GLY A 294 -54.17 -12.54 2.83
CA GLY A 294 -54.27 -13.54 1.77
C GLY A 294 -52.93 -13.78 1.06
N ALA A 295 -52.26 -12.71 0.64
CA ALA A 295 -50.95 -12.78 0.02
C ALA A 295 -49.88 -13.32 1.00
N ALA A 296 -49.93 -12.90 2.27
CA ALA A 296 -49.02 -13.39 3.30
C ALA A 296 -49.14 -14.91 3.49
N CYS A 297 -50.40 -15.44 3.53
CA CYS A 297 -50.62 -16.89 3.63
C CYS A 297 -50.02 -17.69 2.47
N GLU A 298 -50.10 -17.16 1.25
CA GLU A 298 -49.51 -17.79 0.09
C GLU A 298 -47.97 -17.74 0.14
N SER A 299 -47.41 -16.56 0.45
CA SER A 299 -45.97 -16.40 0.58
C SER A 299 -45.39 -17.27 1.70
N PHE A 300 -46.04 -17.37 2.88
CA PHE A 300 -45.61 -18.30 3.92
C PHE A 300 -45.73 -19.77 3.50
N ARG A 301 -46.68 -20.13 2.64
CA ARG A 301 -46.76 -21.48 2.10
C ARG A 301 -45.51 -21.79 1.24
N ASN A 302 -45.07 -20.85 0.43
CA ASN A 302 -43.89 -20.96 -0.40
C ASN A 302 -42.59 -20.90 0.40
N ALA A 303 -42.64 -20.43 1.66
CA ALA A 303 -41.49 -20.40 2.57
C ALA A 303 -41.34 -21.69 3.44
N GLN A 304 -42.21 -22.67 3.29
CA GLN A 304 -42.18 -23.91 4.11
C GLN A 304 -41.10 -24.89 3.68
N TYR A 305 -39.86 -24.43 3.51
CA TYR A 305 -38.71 -25.24 3.13
C TYR A 305 -37.49 -24.88 4.00
N GLY A 306 -36.59 -25.85 4.21
CA GLY A 306 -35.33 -25.68 4.93
C GLY A 306 -35.52 -25.04 6.32
N PRO A 307 -34.64 -24.09 6.72
CA PRO A 307 -34.67 -23.47 8.05
C PRO A 307 -35.92 -22.63 8.31
N PHE A 308 -36.67 -22.23 7.29
CA PHE A 308 -37.85 -21.38 7.39
C PHE A 308 -39.16 -22.16 7.56
N ALA A 309 -39.13 -23.48 7.35
CA ALA A 309 -40.34 -24.32 7.31
C ALA A 309 -41.22 -24.17 8.57
N GLU A 310 -40.66 -24.38 9.73
CA GLU A 310 -41.41 -24.32 11.00
C GLU A 310 -41.90 -22.91 11.34
N ALA A 311 -41.04 -21.90 11.12
CA ALA A 311 -41.43 -20.52 11.34
C ALA A 311 -42.56 -20.07 10.40
N ALA A 312 -42.49 -20.42 9.12
CA ALA A 312 -43.55 -20.12 8.15
C ALA A 312 -44.87 -20.82 8.50
N LYS A 313 -44.80 -22.09 8.93
CA LYS A 313 -45.99 -22.85 9.39
C LYS A 313 -46.66 -22.23 10.62
N ALA A 314 -45.85 -21.81 11.61
CA ALA A 314 -46.35 -21.12 12.79
C ALA A 314 -47.05 -19.79 12.43
N GLN A 315 -46.46 -18.99 11.52
CA GLN A 315 -47.07 -17.74 11.06
C GLN A 315 -48.40 -17.98 10.30
N ARG A 316 -48.47 -19.00 9.46
CA ARG A 316 -49.74 -19.37 8.80
C ARG A 316 -50.83 -19.72 9.80
N THR A 317 -50.48 -20.44 10.88
CA THR A 317 -51.44 -20.74 11.96
C THR A 317 -51.91 -19.47 12.70
N ASN A 318 -51.00 -18.56 13.01
CA ASN A 318 -51.30 -17.30 13.64
C ASN A 318 -52.24 -16.42 12.78
N LEU A 319 -52.02 -16.41 11.48
CA LEU A 319 -52.84 -15.66 10.52
C LEU A 319 -54.17 -16.37 10.16
N LYS A 320 -54.37 -17.60 10.66
CA LYS A 320 -55.55 -18.43 10.36
C LYS A 320 -55.68 -18.70 8.85
N CYS A 321 -54.55 -18.98 8.19
CA CYS A 321 -54.55 -19.39 6.77
C CYS A 321 -55.21 -20.73 6.57
N GLU A 322 -55.97 -20.83 5.47
CA GLU A 322 -56.57 -22.08 5.03
C GLU A 322 -55.54 -23.06 4.42
#